data_d1305ddcb6a3037fe8345d40b98abeb1
#
_entry.id   d1305ddcb6a3037fe8345d40b98abeb1
#
_cell.length_a   1.000
_cell.length_b   1.000
_cell.length_c   1.000
_cell.angle_alpha   90.00
_cell.angle_beta   90.00
_cell.angle_gamma   90.00
#
_symmetry.space_group_name_H-M   'P 1'
#
loop_
_entity.id
_entity.type
_entity.pdbx_description
1 polymer ?
#
loop_
_entity_poly.entity_id
_entity_poly.type
_entity_poly.pdbx_seq_one_letter_code
_entity_poly.pdbx_strand_id
1 'polypeptide(L)'
;MFASDIETCKHVSASLGSCVIPGSDRESPVSRKTELSSWRAQPDRIQNVSSAAPQSVPMSDLLDRYDAFCFDGYGTLYNRGSFVYPGAMEWFQMLRRAKKQIRLVTNAASDIDEVLARDADKRGFDFSTEETISSGSLLHDLVKQLRLGTLENADAGTMNWSTAHAGTDALRPLRKVNEVYYIGRETGKHVLEACGIKAVAMDAEPAEPIVAVSSAKDTPETFAQAVKILRRPGALLLVLNSDAWAPKIPDENGVTQREPVSGALSERLRRASICENNGGRGAETYYLGKPFPQIWERVKTSLPPNARVLMIGDTLGTDIFGAKLAGFDTALVIGRNVPATELAADETALGIRPDYYLEA
;
A
#
# COMPACT_ATOMS: atom_id res chain seq x y z
N MET A 1 -8.88 33.46 -18.31
CA MET A 1 -8.34 32.16 -18.77
C MET A 1 -8.29 31.13 -17.67
N PHE A 2 -8.45 31.51 -16.38
CA PHE A 2 -8.44 30.54 -15.24
C PHE A 2 -9.80 29.98 -14.83
N ALA A 3 -10.91 30.57 -15.26
CA ALA A 3 -12.24 30.11 -14.90
C ALA A 3 -12.73 28.87 -15.70
N SER A 4 -12.25 28.71 -16.94
CA SER A 4 -12.63 27.60 -17.81
C SER A 4 -12.05 26.24 -17.33
N ASP A 5 -10.86 26.27 -16.71
CA ASP A 5 -10.19 25.05 -16.29
C ASP A 5 -10.80 24.45 -15.01
N ILE A 6 -11.36 25.32 -14.14
CA ILE A 6 -12.08 24.90 -12.94
C ILE A 6 -13.43 24.29 -13.29
N GLU A 7 -14.13 24.81 -14.30
CA GLU A 7 -15.35 24.23 -14.78
C GLU A 7 -15.13 22.87 -15.47
N THR A 8 -14.05 22.73 -16.21
CA THR A 8 -13.66 21.43 -16.82
C THR A 8 -13.38 20.39 -15.75
N CYS A 9 -12.74 20.76 -14.63
CA CYS A 9 -12.58 19.85 -13.50
C CYS A 9 -13.92 19.47 -12.83
N LYS A 10 -14.88 20.39 -12.75
CA LYS A 10 -16.22 20.09 -12.23
C LYS A 10 -17.01 19.18 -13.18
N HIS A 11 -16.90 19.38 -14.48
CA HIS A 11 -17.54 18.52 -15.46
C HIS A 11 -16.93 17.10 -15.53
N VAL A 12 -15.62 16.97 -15.40
CA VAL A 12 -14.96 15.68 -15.32
C VAL A 12 -15.35 14.95 -14.05
N SER A 13 -15.54 15.65 -12.94
CA SER A 13 -16.07 15.07 -11.69
C SER A 13 -17.55 14.63 -11.83
N ALA A 14 -18.36 15.32 -12.64
CA ALA A 14 -19.77 15.01 -12.82
C ALA A 14 -20.06 13.95 -13.90
N SER A 15 -19.16 13.79 -14.89
CA SER A 15 -19.30 12.79 -15.96
C SER A 15 -18.68 11.41 -15.65
N LEU A 16 -17.77 11.37 -14.69
CA LEU A 16 -17.28 10.12 -14.10
C LEU A 16 -18.29 9.74 -13.02
N GLY A 17 -19.35 9.01 -13.42
CA GLY A 17 -20.44 8.60 -12.53
C GLY A 17 -19.94 8.26 -11.15
N SER A 18 -20.43 8.98 -10.16
CA SER A 18 -20.21 8.88 -8.72
C SER A 18 -18.93 8.05 -8.39
N CYS A 19 -17.79 8.68 -8.50
CA CYS A 19 -16.64 8.24 -7.70
C CYS A 19 -17.12 8.44 -6.26
N VAL A 20 -17.71 7.40 -5.70
CA VAL A 20 -18.13 7.40 -4.30
C VAL A 20 -16.87 7.73 -3.54
N ILE A 21 -16.84 8.93 -2.96
CA ILE A 21 -15.82 9.25 -1.97
C ILE A 21 -16.19 8.34 -0.80
N PRO A 22 -15.42 7.30 -0.55
CA PRO A 22 -15.76 6.39 0.51
C PRO A 22 -15.63 7.15 1.82
N GLY A 23 -16.69 7.27 2.54
CA GLY A 23 -16.66 8.04 3.78
C GLY A 23 -17.91 7.98 4.62
N SER A 24 -19.05 7.57 4.08
CA SER A 24 -20.28 7.57 4.86
C SER A 24 -21.18 6.36 4.64
N ASP A 25 -21.00 5.61 3.56
CA ASP A 25 -21.86 4.48 3.29
C ASP A 25 -21.06 3.17 3.35
N ARG A 26 -21.62 2.15 3.97
CA ARG A 26 -21.08 0.79 3.98
C ARG A 26 -20.91 0.35 2.53
N GLU A 27 -19.66 0.28 2.09
CA GLU A 27 -19.37 -0.07 0.72
C GLU A 27 -19.82 -1.47 0.40
N SER A 28 -20.51 -1.60 -0.74
CA SER A 28 -20.86 -2.90 -1.26
C SER A 28 -19.59 -3.65 -1.70
N PRO A 29 -19.57 -4.99 -1.68
CA PRO A 29 -18.48 -5.79 -2.22
C PRO A 29 -18.07 -5.42 -3.67
N VAL A 30 -19.02 -4.85 -4.43
CA VAL A 30 -18.79 -4.38 -5.80
C VAL A 30 -17.87 -3.15 -5.83
N SER A 31 -17.97 -2.22 -4.85
CA SER A 31 -17.09 -1.06 -4.81
C SER A 31 -15.65 -1.46 -4.46
N ARG A 32 -15.47 -2.42 -3.57
CA ARG A 32 -14.14 -2.99 -3.26
C ARG A 32 -13.51 -3.71 -4.45
N LYS A 33 -14.31 -4.47 -5.20
CA LYS A 33 -13.82 -5.08 -6.44
C LYS A 33 -13.37 -4.01 -7.44
N THR A 34 -14.07 -2.88 -7.50
CA THR A 34 -13.70 -1.75 -8.35
C THR A 34 -12.41 -1.07 -7.87
N GLU A 35 -12.20 -0.96 -6.56
CA GLU A 35 -10.94 -0.45 -5.99
C GLU A 35 -9.76 -1.37 -6.28
N LEU A 36 -9.94 -2.67 -6.09
CA LEU A 36 -8.94 -3.66 -6.46
C LEU A 36 -8.81 -3.83 -7.98
N SER A 37 -9.82 -3.51 -8.76
CA SER A 37 -9.71 -3.50 -10.21
C SER A 37 -8.78 -2.42 -10.74
N SER A 38 -8.51 -1.36 -9.94
CA SER A 38 -7.45 -0.40 -10.28
C SER A 38 -6.06 -1.06 -10.21
N TRP A 39 -5.90 -2.08 -9.38
CA TRP A 39 -4.68 -2.88 -9.26
C TRP A 39 -4.69 -4.13 -10.13
N ARG A 40 -5.80 -4.44 -10.77
CA ARG A 40 -6.06 -5.55 -11.70
C ARG A 40 -5.12 -6.74 -11.53
N ALA A 41 -5.20 -7.37 -10.38
CA ALA A 41 -4.71 -8.72 -10.24
C ALA A 41 -5.41 -9.60 -11.28
N GLN A 42 -4.67 -10.34 -12.07
CA GLN A 42 -5.30 -11.23 -13.04
C GLN A 42 -6.06 -12.34 -12.31
N PRO A 43 -7.38 -12.45 -12.49
CA PRO A 43 -8.21 -13.44 -11.77
C PRO A 43 -7.68 -14.87 -11.90
N ASP A 44 -7.10 -15.20 -13.07
CA ASP A 44 -6.62 -16.54 -13.39
C ASP A 44 -5.45 -17.02 -12.51
N ARG A 45 -4.71 -16.11 -11.89
CA ARG A 45 -3.63 -16.45 -10.95
C ARG A 45 -4.13 -16.60 -9.51
N ILE A 46 -5.23 -15.93 -9.17
CA ILE A 46 -5.85 -16.01 -7.85
C ILE A 46 -6.51 -17.38 -7.63
N GLN A 47 -7.12 -17.95 -8.67
CA GLN A 47 -7.82 -19.24 -8.62
C GLN A 47 -6.91 -20.40 -8.20
N ASN A 48 -5.60 -20.27 -8.37
CA ASN A 48 -4.63 -21.31 -8.02
C ASN A 48 -4.00 -21.14 -6.63
N VAL A 49 -4.37 -20.10 -5.87
CA VAL A 49 -3.63 -19.70 -4.66
C VAL A 49 -4.16 -20.33 -3.39
N SER A 50 -5.42 -20.79 -3.31
CA SER A 50 -5.87 -21.71 -2.25
C SER A 50 -7.24 -22.30 -2.59
N SER A 51 -7.35 -23.61 -2.59
CA SER A 51 -8.62 -24.35 -2.72
C SER A 51 -9.20 -24.76 -1.36
N ALA A 52 -8.43 -24.67 -0.28
CA ALA A 52 -8.87 -25.06 1.05
C ALA A 52 -9.66 -23.92 1.74
N ALA A 53 -10.66 -24.29 2.53
CA ALA A 53 -11.34 -23.34 3.39
C ALA A 53 -10.37 -22.85 4.49
N PRO A 54 -10.35 -21.54 4.79
CA PRO A 54 -9.53 -21.01 5.87
C PRO A 54 -9.87 -21.65 7.23
N GLN A 55 -8.87 -21.82 8.07
CA GLN A 55 -9.03 -22.36 9.41
C GLN A 55 -8.97 -21.23 10.44
N SER A 56 -9.94 -21.17 11.35
CA SER A 56 -9.82 -20.35 12.57
C SER A 56 -8.91 -21.07 13.56
N VAL A 57 -7.78 -20.48 13.90
CA VAL A 57 -6.78 -21.05 14.80
C VAL A 57 -6.23 -19.98 15.74
N PRO A 58 -5.91 -20.32 16.99
CA PRO A 58 -5.15 -19.42 17.85
C PRO A 58 -3.71 -19.29 17.35
N MET A 59 -3.08 -18.16 17.63
CA MET A 59 -1.71 -17.88 17.21
C MET A 59 -0.70 -18.92 17.72
N SER A 60 -0.94 -19.49 18.91
CA SER A 60 -0.11 -20.55 19.49
C SER A 60 0.05 -21.76 18.59
N ASP A 61 -0.97 -22.13 17.85
CA ASP A 61 -0.97 -23.33 17.00
C ASP A 61 -0.12 -23.14 15.73
N LEU A 62 0.21 -21.89 15.41
CA LEU A 62 1.04 -21.54 14.26
C LEU A 62 2.53 -21.46 14.60
N LEU A 63 2.87 -21.42 15.90
CA LEU A 63 4.23 -21.21 16.37
C LEU A 63 5.22 -22.23 15.79
N ASP A 64 4.89 -23.51 15.79
CA ASP A 64 5.78 -24.58 15.33
C ASP A 64 5.67 -24.85 13.81
N ARG A 65 4.68 -24.22 13.16
CA ARG A 65 4.49 -24.39 11.71
C ARG A 65 5.39 -23.50 10.88
N TYR A 66 5.80 -22.32 11.44
CA TYR A 66 6.53 -21.29 10.73
C TYR A 66 7.85 -20.91 11.41
N ASP A 67 8.80 -20.52 10.59
CA ASP A 67 10.13 -20.08 11.01
C ASP A 67 10.16 -18.53 11.14
N ALA A 68 9.35 -17.85 10.34
CA ALA A 68 9.27 -16.40 10.29
C ALA A 68 7.80 -15.92 10.27
N PHE A 69 7.57 -14.81 10.96
CA PHE A 69 6.27 -14.14 11.08
C PHE A 69 6.40 -12.69 10.63
N CYS A 70 5.65 -12.33 9.61
CA CYS A 70 5.56 -10.98 9.09
C CYS A 70 4.24 -10.37 9.54
N PHE A 71 4.28 -9.18 10.13
CA PHE A 71 3.10 -8.46 10.58
C PHE A 71 2.90 -7.18 9.77
N ASP A 72 1.67 -6.90 9.37
CA ASP A 72 1.31 -5.52 9.11
C ASP A 72 1.24 -4.74 10.44
N GLY A 73 1.43 -3.41 10.37
CA GLY A 73 1.43 -2.55 11.55
C GLY A 73 0.04 -2.02 11.88
N TYR A 74 -0.41 -1.06 11.04
CA TYR A 74 -1.66 -0.33 11.27
C TYR A 74 -2.89 -1.14 10.89
N GLY A 75 -3.70 -1.51 11.85
CA GLY A 75 -4.86 -2.38 11.69
C GLY A 75 -4.62 -3.80 12.19
N THR A 76 -3.37 -4.22 12.30
CA THR A 76 -3.00 -5.56 12.77
C THR A 76 -2.45 -5.52 14.19
N LEU A 77 -1.35 -4.82 14.42
CA LEU A 77 -0.72 -4.74 15.74
C LEU A 77 -1.20 -3.50 16.53
N TYR A 78 -1.27 -2.37 15.88
CA TYR A 78 -1.57 -1.09 16.49
C TYR A 78 -2.31 -0.15 15.53
N ASN A 79 -2.70 1.00 16.06
CA ASN A 79 -3.27 2.09 15.27
C ASN A 79 -2.67 3.44 15.72
N ARG A 80 -3.28 4.55 15.33
CA ARG A 80 -2.82 5.91 15.65
C ARG A 80 -2.67 6.14 17.16
N GLY A 81 -1.80 7.07 17.51
CA GLY A 81 -1.48 7.34 18.91
C GLY A 81 -0.81 6.13 19.56
N SER A 82 -1.23 5.82 20.76
CA SER A 82 -0.73 4.68 21.54
C SER A 82 -1.65 3.45 21.51
N PHE A 83 -2.61 3.41 20.58
CA PHE A 83 -3.57 2.30 20.52
C PHE A 83 -2.89 1.01 20.05
N VAL A 84 -3.01 -0.03 20.87
CA VAL A 84 -2.57 -1.40 20.58
C VAL A 84 -3.80 -2.30 20.54
N TYR A 85 -3.91 -3.12 19.53
CA TYR A 85 -5.03 -4.04 19.43
C TYR A 85 -4.94 -5.15 20.47
N PRO A 86 -6.09 -5.62 21.02
CA PRO A 86 -6.11 -6.77 21.91
C PRO A 86 -5.39 -7.98 21.30
N GLY A 87 -4.67 -8.74 22.10
CA GLY A 87 -3.92 -9.93 21.67
C GLY A 87 -2.60 -9.67 20.93
N ALA A 88 -2.43 -8.49 20.32
CA ALA A 88 -1.27 -8.21 19.47
C ALA A 88 0.06 -8.25 20.26
N MET A 89 0.08 -7.70 21.47
CA MET A 89 1.26 -7.70 22.32
C MET A 89 1.62 -9.12 22.80
N GLU A 90 0.61 -9.91 23.15
CA GLU A 90 0.77 -11.31 23.55
C GLU A 90 1.38 -12.13 22.41
N TRP A 91 0.90 -11.98 21.19
CA TRP A 91 1.46 -12.63 20.00
C TRP A 91 2.93 -12.25 19.79
N PHE A 92 3.21 -10.97 19.82
CA PHE A 92 4.57 -10.46 19.60
C PHE A 92 5.55 -11.00 20.65
N GLN A 93 5.19 -10.91 21.93
CA GLN A 93 6.02 -11.41 23.02
C GLN A 93 6.19 -12.94 23.00
N MET A 94 5.16 -13.68 22.60
CA MET A 94 5.25 -15.13 22.43
C MET A 94 6.30 -15.50 21.36
N LEU A 95 6.27 -14.81 20.22
CA LEU A 95 7.23 -15.04 19.14
C LEU A 95 8.65 -14.62 19.52
N ARG A 96 8.82 -13.50 20.25
CA ARG A 96 10.12 -13.09 20.79
C ARG A 96 10.70 -14.13 21.74
N ARG A 97 9.89 -14.64 22.70
CA ARG A 97 10.32 -15.72 23.61
C ARG A 97 10.68 -16.99 22.88
N ALA A 98 9.97 -17.32 21.82
CA ALA A 98 10.26 -18.48 20.96
C ALA A 98 11.41 -18.24 19.98
N LYS A 99 12.04 -17.05 19.99
CA LYS A 99 13.16 -16.66 19.11
C LYS A 99 12.84 -16.81 17.63
N LYS A 100 11.60 -16.56 17.24
CA LYS A 100 11.17 -16.59 15.85
C LYS A 100 11.71 -15.37 15.10
N GLN A 101 11.92 -15.51 13.80
CA GLN A 101 12.16 -14.35 12.92
C GLN A 101 10.88 -13.53 12.82
N ILE A 102 10.95 -12.23 13.11
CA ILE A 102 9.79 -11.36 13.04
C ILE A 102 10.12 -10.19 12.12
N ARG A 103 9.14 -9.77 11.29
CA ARG A 103 9.25 -8.59 10.43
C ARG A 103 8.00 -7.73 10.57
N LEU A 104 8.19 -6.43 10.64
CA LEU A 104 7.15 -5.45 10.42
C LEU A 104 7.13 -5.14 8.92
N VAL A 105 6.05 -5.50 8.22
CA VAL A 105 5.91 -5.32 6.77
C VAL A 105 4.73 -4.38 6.52
N THR A 106 5.01 -3.10 6.34
CA THR A 106 3.99 -2.06 6.36
C THR A 106 3.96 -1.24 5.08
N ASN A 107 2.75 -0.82 4.67
CA ASN A 107 2.57 0.17 3.61
C ASN A 107 2.77 1.61 4.07
N ALA A 108 3.18 1.83 5.32
CA ALA A 108 3.48 3.16 5.80
C ALA A 108 4.61 3.82 4.98
N ALA A 109 4.33 5.00 4.47
CA ALA A 109 5.30 5.87 3.77
C ALA A 109 5.30 7.26 4.42
N SER A 110 4.99 7.31 5.71
CA SER A 110 4.93 8.55 6.49
C SER A 110 6.29 8.95 7.06
N ASP A 111 7.26 8.05 7.05
CA ASP A 111 8.65 8.28 7.46
C ASP A 111 9.54 7.10 7.00
N ILE A 112 10.84 7.17 7.31
CA ILE A 112 11.84 6.12 7.05
C ILE A 112 11.74 4.99 8.08
N ASP A 113 12.27 3.81 7.75
CA ASP A 113 12.15 2.58 8.57
C ASP A 113 12.62 2.75 10.01
N GLU A 114 13.72 3.50 10.23
CA GLU A 114 14.22 3.78 11.57
C GLU A 114 13.21 4.54 12.46
N VAL A 115 12.50 5.50 11.87
CA VAL A 115 11.48 6.27 12.59
C VAL A 115 10.24 5.41 12.83
N LEU A 116 9.86 4.58 11.86
CA LEU A 116 8.73 3.66 11.97
C LEU A 116 8.98 2.59 13.04
N ALA A 117 10.21 2.04 13.11
CA ALA A 117 10.63 1.11 14.16
C ALA A 117 10.52 1.76 15.55
N ARG A 118 11.08 2.96 15.75
CA ARG A 118 10.95 3.71 17.00
C ARG A 118 9.51 4.03 17.36
N ASP A 119 8.66 4.26 16.37
CA ASP A 119 7.24 4.52 16.59
C ASP A 119 6.48 3.25 17.02
N ALA A 120 6.86 2.08 16.52
CA ALA A 120 6.39 0.79 16.99
C ALA A 120 6.86 0.50 18.43
N ASP A 121 8.13 0.80 18.75
CA ASP A 121 8.72 0.61 20.08
C ASP A 121 8.01 1.43 21.17
N LYS A 122 7.59 2.67 20.87
CA LYS A 122 6.75 3.48 21.77
C LYS A 122 5.44 2.79 22.18
N ARG A 123 4.98 1.80 21.39
CA ARG A 123 3.79 0.98 21.66
C ARG A 123 4.14 -0.36 22.30
N GLY A 124 5.43 -0.62 22.55
CA GLY A 124 5.96 -1.85 23.14
C GLY A 124 6.39 -2.93 22.13
N PHE A 125 6.39 -2.63 20.83
CA PHE A 125 6.87 -3.53 19.79
C PHE A 125 8.31 -3.17 19.41
N ASP A 126 9.28 -3.84 20.01
CA ASP A 126 10.72 -3.59 19.89
C ASP A 126 11.32 -4.10 18.56
N PHE A 127 10.69 -3.75 17.43
CA PHE A 127 11.28 -4.03 16.12
C PHE A 127 12.57 -3.25 15.93
N SER A 128 13.61 -3.91 15.42
CA SER A 128 14.79 -3.20 14.94
C SER A 128 14.51 -2.54 13.58
N THR A 129 15.41 -1.66 13.14
CA THR A 129 15.33 -1.07 11.80
C THR A 129 15.42 -2.14 10.70
N GLU A 130 16.24 -3.17 10.91
CA GLU A 130 16.41 -4.29 9.97
C GLU A 130 15.20 -5.21 9.92
N GLU A 131 14.41 -5.26 10.99
CA GLU A 131 13.15 -5.99 11.05
C GLU A 131 11.99 -5.21 10.46
N THR A 132 12.17 -3.90 10.20
CA THR A 132 11.14 -3.02 9.66
C THR A 132 11.31 -2.87 8.16
N ILE A 133 10.27 -3.20 7.40
CA ILE A 133 10.23 -3.12 5.95
C ILE A 133 9.01 -2.31 5.56
N SER A 134 9.22 -1.07 5.12
CA SER A 134 8.14 -0.18 4.72
C SER A 134 8.10 0.06 3.22
N SER A 135 6.93 0.43 2.72
CA SER A 135 6.81 0.85 1.32
C SER A 135 7.64 2.11 1.02
N GLY A 136 7.80 2.99 2.01
CA GLY A 136 8.63 4.19 1.86
C GLY A 136 10.11 3.86 1.59
N SER A 137 10.67 2.90 2.31
CA SER A 137 12.07 2.52 2.15
C SER A 137 12.38 1.87 0.82
N LEU A 138 11.40 1.26 0.17
CA LEU A 138 11.57 0.69 -1.17
C LEU A 138 11.95 1.74 -2.21
N LEU A 139 11.50 2.99 -2.06
CA LEU A 139 11.88 4.07 -2.96
C LEU A 139 13.39 4.31 -2.95
N HIS A 140 14.00 4.29 -1.75
CA HIS A 140 15.44 4.48 -1.63
C HIS A 140 16.21 3.40 -2.39
N ASP A 141 15.85 2.13 -2.23
CA ASP A 141 16.49 1.03 -2.91
C ASP A 141 16.34 1.12 -4.43
N LEU A 142 15.13 1.43 -4.91
CA LEU A 142 14.85 1.60 -6.33
C LEU A 142 15.63 2.76 -6.95
N VAL A 143 15.65 3.93 -6.30
CA VAL A 143 16.40 5.09 -6.78
C VAL A 143 17.90 4.81 -6.79
N LYS A 144 18.42 4.13 -5.77
CA LYS A 144 19.81 3.70 -5.71
C LYS A 144 20.17 2.77 -6.87
N GLN A 145 19.36 1.74 -7.10
CA GLN A 145 19.56 0.79 -8.21
C GLN A 145 19.46 1.47 -9.58
N LEU A 146 18.47 2.37 -9.76
CA LEU A 146 18.33 3.18 -10.98
C LEU A 146 19.59 4.01 -11.26
N ARG A 147 20.12 4.70 -10.25
CA ARG A 147 21.32 5.56 -10.38
C ARG A 147 22.58 4.76 -10.66
N LEU A 148 22.68 3.56 -10.08
CA LEU A 148 23.80 2.63 -10.35
C LEU A 148 23.63 1.88 -11.68
N GLY A 149 22.45 1.90 -12.30
CA GLY A 149 22.18 1.14 -13.51
C GLY A 149 22.07 -0.37 -13.29
N THR A 150 21.80 -0.77 -12.05
CA THR A 150 21.66 -2.18 -11.63
C THR A 150 20.21 -2.62 -11.46
N LEU A 151 19.23 -1.72 -11.71
CA LEU A 151 17.84 -2.09 -11.67
C LEU A 151 17.54 -3.05 -12.84
N GLU A 152 17.38 -4.31 -12.52
CA GLU A 152 16.88 -5.29 -13.46
C GLU A 152 15.38 -5.07 -13.67
N ASN A 153 14.89 -5.34 -14.87
CA ASN A 153 13.46 -5.34 -15.16
C ASN A 153 12.81 -6.57 -14.49
N ALA A 154 12.77 -6.55 -13.16
CA ALA A 154 12.18 -7.62 -12.37
C ALA A 154 10.69 -7.85 -12.71
N ASP A 155 10.03 -6.81 -13.22
CA ASP A 155 8.62 -6.87 -13.61
C ASP A 155 8.42 -7.38 -15.05
N ALA A 156 9.47 -7.49 -15.85
CA ALA A 156 9.36 -7.75 -17.29
C ALA A 156 8.98 -9.19 -17.66
N GLY A 157 8.75 -10.09 -16.72
CA GLY A 157 8.47 -11.46 -17.09
C GLY A 157 7.58 -12.28 -16.16
N THR A 158 7.36 -11.86 -14.95
CA THR A 158 6.78 -12.76 -13.94
C THR A 158 5.43 -12.34 -13.39
N MET A 159 5.08 -11.06 -13.41
CA MET A 159 3.80 -10.62 -12.85
C MET A 159 3.23 -9.41 -13.60
N ASN A 160 2.27 -9.66 -14.48
CA ASN A 160 1.42 -8.60 -15.04
C ASN A 160 0.36 -8.22 -13.99
N TRP A 161 0.75 -7.36 -13.06
CA TRP A 161 -0.04 -7.05 -11.88
C TRP A 161 -1.29 -6.25 -12.20
N SER A 162 -1.19 -5.40 -13.22
CA SER A 162 -2.29 -4.50 -13.52
C SER A 162 -1.97 -3.71 -14.80
N THR A 163 -2.99 -3.39 -15.55
CA THR A 163 -2.87 -2.39 -16.63
C THR A 163 -2.65 -0.98 -16.08
N ALA A 164 -2.78 -0.75 -14.78
CA ALA A 164 -2.56 0.53 -14.13
C ALA A 164 -1.18 0.63 -13.46
N HIS A 165 -0.52 -0.50 -13.15
CA HIS A 165 0.83 -0.49 -12.61
C HIS A 165 1.84 -0.46 -13.76
N ALA A 166 2.61 0.61 -13.83
CA ALA A 166 3.68 0.74 -14.81
C ALA A 166 4.85 -0.19 -14.44
N GLY A 167 5.57 -0.69 -15.43
CA GLY A 167 6.83 -1.41 -15.20
C GLY A 167 7.94 -0.49 -14.70
N THR A 168 9.07 -1.08 -14.30
CA THR A 168 10.24 -0.33 -13.79
C THR A 168 10.79 0.67 -14.79
N ASP A 169 10.52 0.52 -16.07
CA ASP A 169 10.85 1.51 -17.10
C ASP A 169 10.23 2.89 -16.86
N ALA A 170 9.05 2.94 -16.26
CA ALA A 170 8.40 4.19 -15.88
C ALA A 170 9.19 4.99 -14.83
N LEU A 171 10.06 4.32 -14.07
CA LEU A 171 10.91 4.94 -13.07
C LEU A 171 12.18 5.59 -13.64
N ARG A 172 12.48 5.41 -14.93
CA ARG A 172 13.70 5.97 -15.57
C ARG A 172 13.90 7.47 -15.31
N PRO A 173 12.85 8.32 -15.30
CA PRO A 173 13.02 9.74 -14.96
C PRO A 173 13.66 9.95 -13.58
N LEU A 174 13.36 9.10 -12.60
CA LEU A 174 13.92 9.20 -11.24
C LEU A 174 15.45 9.03 -11.19
N ARG A 175 16.08 8.53 -12.25
CA ARG A 175 17.55 8.38 -12.33
C ARG A 175 18.29 9.71 -12.19
N LYS A 176 17.71 10.78 -12.71
CA LYS A 176 18.34 12.12 -12.77
C LYS A 176 17.55 13.18 -12.01
N VAL A 177 16.36 12.83 -11.52
CA VAL A 177 15.46 13.76 -10.83
C VAL A 177 15.93 13.99 -9.41
N ASN A 178 15.89 15.25 -8.99
CA ASN A 178 16.15 15.71 -7.64
C ASN A 178 14.97 16.45 -7.01
N GLU A 179 13.86 16.58 -7.74
CA GLU A 179 12.65 17.24 -7.26
C GLU A 179 11.39 16.60 -7.84
N VAL A 180 10.30 16.57 -7.04
CA VAL A 180 8.97 16.06 -7.43
C VAL A 180 7.88 16.92 -6.81
N TYR A 181 6.68 16.90 -7.38
CA TYR A 181 5.50 17.39 -6.70
C TYR A 181 5.04 16.35 -5.68
N TYR A 182 4.76 16.76 -4.45
CA TYR A 182 4.47 15.82 -3.37
C TYR A 182 3.13 16.11 -2.70
N ILE A 183 2.34 15.04 -2.49
CA ILE A 183 1.12 15.08 -1.69
C ILE A 183 1.25 14.05 -0.55
N GLY A 184 1.21 14.56 0.68
CA GLY A 184 1.35 13.70 1.85
C GLY A 184 1.52 14.51 3.14
N ARG A 185 1.90 13.80 4.21
CA ARG A 185 2.29 14.43 5.48
C ARG A 185 3.69 15.00 5.35
N GLU A 186 3.98 16.03 6.16
CA GLU A 186 5.31 16.67 6.15
C GLU A 186 6.43 15.66 6.41
N THR A 187 6.26 14.77 7.38
CA THR A 187 7.23 13.72 7.71
C THR A 187 7.49 12.73 6.58
N GLY A 188 6.52 12.52 5.68
CA GLY A 188 6.72 11.65 4.52
C GLY A 188 7.71 12.22 3.48
N LYS A 189 8.08 13.50 3.59
CA LYS A 189 9.16 14.07 2.79
C LYS A 189 10.52 13.47 3.14
N HIS A 190 10.72 12.99 4.37
CA HIS A 190 11.96 12.30 4.76
C HIS A 190 12.25 11.09 3.88
N VAL A 191 11.21 10.41 3.39
CA VAL A 191 11.36 9.30 2.43
C VAL A 191 11.97 9.77 1.11
N LEU A 192 11.54 10.93 0.60
CA LEU A 192 12.09 11.52 -0.61
C LEU A 192 13.50 12.05 -0.38
N GLU A 193 13.73 12.74 0.73
CA GLU A 193 15.01 13.31 1.12
C GLU A 193 16.09 12.24 1.29
N ALA A 194 15.74 11.08 1.85
CA ALA A 194 16.63 9.91 1.93
C ALA A 194 17.09 9.43 0.55
N CYS A 195 16.33 9.73 -0.51
CA CYS A 195 16.68 9.45 -1.91
C CYS A 195 17.43 10.62 -2.59
N GLY A 196 17.66 11.73 -1.88
CA GLY A 196 18.16 12.98 -2.46
C GLY A 196 17.17 13.66 -3.41
N ILE A 197 15.85 13.47 -3.16
CA ILE A 197 14.76 14.07 -3.92
C ILE A 197 14.06 15.08 -2.99
N LYS A 198 13.74 16.26 -3.52
CA LYS A 198 13.04 17.32 -2.77
C LYS A 198 11.60 17.44 -3.26
N ALA A 199 10.71 17.82 -2.36
CA ALA A 199 9.37 18.25 -2.74
C ALA A 199 9.43 19.73 -3.20
N VAL A 200 8.86 20.04 -4.36
CA VAL A 200 8.67 21.44 -4.79
C VAL A 200 7.55 22.12 -3.98
N ALA A 201 7.47 23.44 -4.04
CA ALA A 201 6.40 24.20 -3.42
C ALA A 201 5.03 23.81 -4.01
N MET A 202 3.94 24.02 -3.25
CA MET A 202 2.59 23.55 -3.63
C MET A 202 2.04 24.20 -4.91
N ASP A 203 2.51 25.39 -5.27
CA ASP A 203 2.15 26.13 -6.47
C ASP A 203 3.16 25.97 -7.61
N ALA A 204 4.27 25.26 -7.35
CA ALA A 204 5.33 25.05 -8.34
C ALA A 204 5.11 23.76 -9.17
N GLU A 205 5.82 23.70 -10.28
CA GLU A 205 5.91 22.50 -11.12
C GLU A 205 7.35 21.98 -11.13
N PRO A 206 7.57 20.68 -10.90
CA PRO A 206 8.88 20.10 -11.07
C PRO A 206 9.29 20.06 -12.54
N ALA A 207 10.59 20.06 -12.82
CA ALA A 207 11.12 19.98 -14.18
C ALA A 207 10.58 18.75 -14.91
N GLU A 208 10.68 17.58 -14.28
CA GLU A 208 10.05 16.34 -14.76
C GLU A 208 8.65 16.19 -14.17
N PRO A 209 7.64 15.73 -14.94
CA PRO A 209 6.25 15.67 -14.50
C PRO A 209 5.99 14.47 -13.56
N ILE A 210 6.57 14.53 -12.37
CA ILE A 210 6.45 13.46 -11.36
C ILE A 210 5.65 13.98 -10.18
N VAL A 211 4.59 13.23 -9.82
CA VAL A 211 3.80 13.43 -8.61
C VAL A 211 4.00 12.24 -7.70
N ALA A 212 4.51 12.47 -6.49
CA ALA A 212 4.65 11.46 -5.44
C ALA A 212 3.54 11.59 -4.39
N VAL A 213 2.90 10.48 -4.02
CA VAL A 213 1.78 10.45 -3.08
C VAL A 213 2.07 9.47 -1.95
N SER A 214 2.07 9.94 -0.70
CA SER A 214 2.28 9.09 0.49
C SER A 214 1.06 9.01 1.42
N SER A 215 0.13 9.97 1.34
CA SER A 215 -1.14 9.94 2.08
C SER A 215 -2.19 10.82 1.41
N ALA A 216 -3.49 10.56 1.70
CA ALA A 216 -4.60 11.38 1.20
C ALA A 216 -4.71 12.69 2.01
N LYS A 217 -3.78 13.61 1.78
CA LYS A 217 -3.73 14.96 2.38
C LYS A 217 -3.80 16.04 1.32
N ASP A 218 -4.61 15.78 0.30
CA ASP A 218 -4.90 16.76 -0.76
C ASP A 218 -5.88 17.84 -0.30
N THR A 219 -5.74 19.00 -0.91
CA THR A 219 -6.74 20.07 -0.98
C THR A 219 -7.21 20.19 -2.42
N PRO A 220 -8.31 20.91 -2.72
CA PRO A 220 -8.70 21.16 -4.10
C PRO A 220 -7.58 21.76 -4.96
N GLU A 221 -6.79 22.65 -4.39
CA GLU A 221 -5.68 23.34 -5.09
C GLU A 221 -4.53 22.36 -5.38
N THR A 222 -4.08 21.59 -4.38
CA THR A 222 -2.99 20.63 -4.58
C THR A 222 -3.41 19.48 -5.49
N PHE A 223 -4.68 19.06 -5.46
CA PHE A 223 -5.23 18.09 -6.40
C PHE A 223 -5.21 18.64 -7.83
N ALA A 224 -5.71 19.86 -8.05
CA ALA A 224 -5.73 20.47 -9.37
C ALA A 224 -4.31 20.65 -9.93
N GLN A 225 -3.35 21.09 -9.10
CA GLN A 225 -1.96 21.23 -9.50
C GLN A 225 -1.33 19.87 -9.88
N ALA A 226 -1.56 18.84 -9.08
CA ALA A 226 -1.09 17.49 -9.39
C ALA A 226 -1.67 16.98 -10.72
N VAL A 227 -2.96 17.19 -10.98
CA VAL A 227 -3.59 16.79 -12.25
C VAL A 227 -2.97 17.55 -13.43
N LYS A 228 -2.69 18.85 -13.27
CA LYS A 228 -2.00 19.65 -14.29
C LYS A 228 -0.64 19.06 -14.63
N ILE A 229 0.15 18.68 -13.63
CA ILE A 229 1.47 18.06 -13.82
C ILE A 229 1.30 16.69 -14.50
N LEU A 230 0.35 15.86 -14.03
CA LEU A 230 0.12 14.50 -14.53
C LEU A 230 -0.46 14.46 -15.96
N ARG A 231 -0.94 15.56 -16.50
CA ARG A 231 -1.35 15.68 -17.91
C ARG A 231 -0.21 16.03 -18.85
N ARG A 232 0.98 16.29 -18.35
CA ARG A 232 2.17 16.51 -19.19
C ARG A 232 2.64 15.20 -19.83
N PRO A 233 3.21 15.22 -21.04
CA PRO A 233 3.80 14.04 -21.67
C PRO A 233 4.87 13.39 -20.78
N GLY A 234 4.85 12.06 -20.68
CA GLY A 234 5.82 11.29 -19.87
C GLY A 234 5.59 11.41 -18.36
N ALA A 235 4.40 11.85 -17.93
CA ALA A 235 4.11 12.02 -16.51
C ALA A 235 4.08 10.69 -15.75
N LEU A 236 4.64 10.70 -14.54
CA LEU A 236 4.67 9.59 -13.60
C LEU A 236 3.92 9.94 -12.32
N LEU A 237 2.96 9.11 -11.95
CA LEU A 237 2.36 9.08 -10.63
C LEU A 237 3.07 8.00 -9.78
N LEU A 238 3.84 8.43 -8.79
CA LEU A 238 4.58 7.56 -7.88
C LEU A 238 3.80 7.42 -6.57
N VAL A 239 3.26 6.24 -6.32
CA VAL A 239 2.42 5.95 -5.16
C VAL A 239 3.27 5.25 -4.09
N LEU A 240 3.63 6.01 -3.05
CA LEU A 240 4.51 5.51 -1.98
C LEU A 240 3.79 4.60 -0.98
N ASN A 241 2.47 4.63 -0.95
CA ASN A 241 1.62 3.73 -0.18
C ASN A 241 0.41 3.37 -1.02
N SER A 242 0.29 2.10 -1.36
CA SER A 242 -0.75 1.57 -2.25
C SER A 242 -2.10 1.32 -1.57
N ASP A 243 -2.20 1.40 -0.22
CA ASP A 243 -3.46 1.18 0.48
C ASP A 243 -4.52 2.19 0.04
N ALA A 244 -5.69 1.70 -0.33
CA ALA A 244 -6.85 2.56 -0.61
C ALA A 244 -7.50 3.04 0.71
N TRP A 245 -7.51 2.19 1.72
CA TRP A 245 -8.17 2.38 3.01
C TRP A 245 -7.25 2.08 4.16
N ALA A 246 -7.49 2.76 5.27
CA ALA A 246 -6.89 2.42 6.56
C ALA A 246 -8.00 2.35 7.63
N PRO A 247 -7.96 1.38 8.55
CA PRO A 247 -8.90 1.31 9.63
C PRO A 247 -8.65 2.45 10.62
N LYS A 248 -9.73 3.07 11.10
CA LYS A 248 -9.69 3.95 12.27
C LYS A 248 -9.62 3.11 13.53
N ILE A 249 -9.29 3.75 14.65
CA ILE A 249 -9.44 3.12 15.96
C ILE A 249 -10.91 2.75 16.14
N PRO A 250 -11.23 1.52 16.61
CA PRO A 250 -12.61 1.14 16.89
C PRO A 250 -13.30 2.13 17.83
N ASP A 251 -14.57 2.40 17.60
CA ASP A 251 -15.37 3.22 18.48
C ASP A 251 -15.72 2.49 19.81
N GLU A 252 -16.49 3.12 20.67
CA GLU A 252 -16.94 2.57 21.96
C GLU A 252 -17.75 1.26 21.86
N ASN A 253 -18.33 0.98 20.67
CA ASN A 253 -19.05 -0.24 20.36
C ASN A 253 -18.17 -1.29 19.67
N GLY A 254 -16.86 -1.05 19.52
CA GLY A 254 -15.94 -1.91 18.82
C GLY A 254 -16.06 -1.87 17.29
N VAL A 255 -16.79 -0.90 16.75
CA VAL A 255 -16.99 -0.77 15.29
C VAL A 255 -15.80 -0.01 14.68
N THR A 256 -15.10 -0.66 13.78
CA THR A 256 -14.03 -0.06 13.00
C THR A 256 -14.56 0.64 11.76
N GLN A 257 -14.38 1.95 11.68
CA GLN A 257 -14.58 2.72 10.45
C GLN A 257 -13.29 2.75 9.65
N ARG A 258 -13.43 3.03 8.35
CA ARG A 258 -12.30 3.20 7.43
C ARG A 258 -12.21 4.64 6.95
N GLU A 259 -11.00 5.04 6.59
CA GLU A 259 -10.76 6.30 5.92
C GLU A 259 -9.93 6.08 4.65
N PRO A 260 -10.14 6.90 3.59
CA PRO A 260 -9.34 6.83 2.38
C PRO A 260 -7.91 7.27 2.67
N VAL A 261 -6.95 6.57 2.06
CA VAL A 261 -5.53 6.90 2.13
C VAL A 261 -4.94 7.04 0.71
N SER A 262 -3.64 7.00 0.59
CA SER A 262 -2.91 7.37 -0.64
C SER A 262 -3.34 6.62 -1.90
N GLY A 263 -3.65 5.33 -1.81
CA GLY A 263 -4.10 4.57 -2.98
C GLY A 263 -5.41 5.09 -3.56
N ALA A 264 -6.39 5.44 -2.70
CA ALA A 264 -7.65 6.04 -3.16
C ALA A 264 -7.43 7.41 -3.82
N LEU A 265 -6.57 8.26 -3.24
CA LEU A 265 -6.20 9.53 -3.85
C LEU A 265 -5.50 9.32 -5.19
N SER A 266 -4.56 8.39 -5.24
CA SER A 266 -3.78 8.11 -6.46
C SER A 266 -4.66 7.65 -7.61
N GLU A 267 -5.68 6.84 -7.35
CA GLU A 267 -6.63 6.44 -8.40
C GLU A 267 -7.48 7.63 -8.88
N ARG A 268 -7.88 8.54 -7.99
CA ARG A 268 -8.56 9.79 -8.38
C ARG A 268 -7.67 10.65 -9.28
N LEU A 269 -6.40 10.81 -8.91
CA LEU A 269 -5.41 11.56 -9.70
C LEU A 269 -5.18 10.91 -11.07
N ARG A 270 -4.98 9.59 -11.09
CA ARG A 270 -4.78 8.83 -12.32
C ARG A 270 -5.95 9.01 -13.29
N ARG A 271 -7.20 8.89 -12.80
CA ARG A 271 -8.40 9.10 -13.62
C ARG A 271 -8.52 10.54 -14.11
N ALA A 272 -8.27 11.51 -13.23
CA ALA A 272 -8.33 12.92 -13.59
C ALA A 272 -7.21 13.33 -14.57
N SER A 273 -6.12 12.59 -14.65
CA SER A 273 -5.01 12.84 -15.59
C SER A 273 -5.27 12.33 -17.00
N ILE A 274 -6.37 11.61 -17.26
CA ILE A 274 -6.71 11.13 -18.60
C ILE A 274 -6.88 12.34 -19.54
N CYS A 275 -6.10 12.37 -20.60
CA CYS A 275 -6.13 13.44 -21.60
C CYS A 275 -5.54 12.99 -22.94
N GLU A 276 -5.77 13.76 -24.01
CA GLU A 276 -5.26 13.47 -25.34
C GLU A 276 -3.72 13.45 -25.38
N ASN A 277 -3.06 14.31 -24.61
CA ASN A 277 -1.59 14.37 -24.54
C ASN A 277 -0.96 13.05 -24.04
N ASN A 278 -1.73 12.23 -23.31
CA ASN A 278 -1.33 10.90 -22.85
C ASN A 278 -1.97 9.78 -23.68
N GLY A 279 -2.38 10.08 -24.93
CA GLY A 279 -3.03 9.10 -25.80
C GLY A 279 -4.37 8.59 -25.28
N GLY A 280 -5.15 9.42 -24.57
CA GLY A 280 -6.43 9.07 -23.96
C GLY A 280 -6.28 8.16 -22.73
N ARG A 281 -5.08 8.02 -22.18
CA ARG A 281 -4.79 7.26 -20.95
C ARG A 281 -4.47 8.20 -19.79
N GLY A 282 -4.57 7.68 -18.56
CA GLY A 282 -4.05 8.38 -17.39
C GLY A 282 -2.52 8.32 -17.33
N ALA A 283 -1.92 9.12 -16.45
CA ALA A 283 -0.49 9.08 -16.19
C ALA A 283 0.00 7.67 -15.87
N GLU A 284 1.21 7.33 -16.29
CA GLU A 284 1.85 6.11 -15.83
C GLU A 284 1.92 6.10 -14.32
N THR A 285 1.54 4.98 -13.70
CA THR A 285 1.42 4.89 -12.24
C THR A 285 2.27 3.74 -11.73
N TYR A 286 3.18 4.04 -10.81
CA TYR A 286 4.00 3.05 -10.15
C TYR A 286 3.69 3.01 -8.66
N TYR A 287 3.31 1.83 -8.18
CA TYR A 287 2.94 1.60 -6.79
C TYR A 287 4.08 0.91 -6.02
N LEU A 288 4.33 1.39 -4.81
CA LEU A 288 5.21 0.76 -3.83
C LEU A 288 4.42 0.09 -2.72
N GLY A 289 5.04 -0.93 -2.12
CA GLY A 289 4.47 -1.65 -0.99
C GLY A 289 3.61 -2.84 -1.39
N LYS A 290 2.88 -3.39 -0.42
CA LYS A 290 1.94 -4.50 -0.62
C LYS A 290 0.78 -4.06 -1.53
N PRO A 291 0.30 -4.88 -2.45
CA PRO A 291 0.64 -6.27 -2.73
C PRO A 291 1.81 -6.45 -3.71
N PHE A 292 2.49 -5.40 -4.15
CA PHE A 292 3.45 -5.43 -5.24
C PHE A 292 4.75 -6.19 -4.88
N PRO A 293 5.47 -6.75 -5.88
CA PRO A 293 6.53 -7.72 -5.63
C PRO A 293 7.73 -7.18 -4.83
N GLN A 294 8.05 -5.91 -4.97
CA GLN A 294 9.29 -5.33 -4.41
C GLN A 294 9.37 -5.50 -2.88
N ILE A 295 8.25 -5.32 -2.17
CA ILE A 295 8.26 -5.46 -0.71
C ILE A 295 8.49 -6.91 -0.30
N TRP A 296 7.92 -7.86 -1.04
CA TRP A 296 8.04 -9.29 -0.75
C TRP A 296 9.43 -9.83 -1.07
N GLU A 297 10.07 -9.35 -2.12
CA GLU A 297 11.47 -9.68 -2.42
C GLU A 297 12.39 -9.17 -1.30
N ARG A 298 12.13 -7.97 -0.78
CA ARG A 298 12.87 -7.46 0.39
C ARG A 298 12.63 -8.31 1.64
N VAL A 299 11.40 -8.76 1.88
CA VAL A 299 11.10 -9.71 2.96
C VAL A 299 11.90 -10.99 2.79
N LYS A 300 11.86 -11.62 1.60
CA LYS A 300 12.60 -12.86 1.33
C LYS A 300 14.09 -12.71 1.57
N THR A 301 14.69 -11.64 1.09
CA THR A 301 16.13 -11.40 1.25
C THR A 301 16.54 -11.06 2.68
N SER A 302 15.60 -10.64 3.53
CA SER A 302 15.82 -10.36 4.96
C SER A 302 15.70 -11.59 5.86
N LEU A 303 15.27 -12.72 5.31
CA LEU A 303 15.03 -13.96 6.05
C LEU A 303 16.01 -15.06 5.65
N PRO A 304 16.22 -16.07 6.50
CA PRO A 304 16.99 -17.24 6.12
C PRO A 304 16.41 -17.92 4.86
N PRO A 305 17.26 -18.48 3.99
CA PRO A 305 16.78 -19.22 2.81
C PRO A 305 15.82 -20.34 3.22
N ASN A 306 14.74 -20.50 2.45
CA ASN A 306 13.71 -21.53 2.66
C ASN A 306 12.93 -21.42 3.98
N ALA A 307 12.97 -20.29 4.67
CA ALA A 307 12.13 -20.05 5.83
C ALA A 307 10.64 -20.20 5.47
N ARG A 308 9.89 -20.94 6.27
CA ARG A 308 8.43 -20.99 6.18
C ARG A 308 7.89 -19.70 6.78
N VAL A 309 7.25 -18.88 5.95
CA VAL A 309 6.83 -17.53 6.32
C VAL A 309 5.32 -17.46 6.43
N LEU A 310 4.84 -16.86 7.52
CA LEU A 310 3.44 -16.50 7.70
C LEU A 310 3.30 -14.98 7.67
N MET A 311 2.50 -14.43 6.76
CA MET A 311 2.08 -13.05 6.78
C MET A 311 0.77 -12.87 7.54
N ILE A 312 0.77 -11.99 8.52
CA ILE A 312 -0.37 -11.66 9.36
C ILE A 312 -0.76 -10.21 9.08
N GLY A 313 -1.98 -10.01 8.61
CA GLY A 313 -2.50 -8.71 8.24
C GLY A 313 -4.00 -8.61 8.34
N ASP A 314 -4.54 -7.41 8.11
CA ASP A 314 -5.96 -7.12 8.22
C ASP A 314 -6.63 -6.83 6.87
N THR A 315 -5.87 -6.83 5.78
CA THR A 315 -6.34 -6.42 4.45
C THR A 315 -6.17 -7.51 3.41
N LEU A 316 -7.28 -8.00 2.85
CA LEU A 316 -7.26 -9.05 1.82
C LEU A 316 -6.46 -8.65 0.58
N GLY A 317 -6.64 -7.42 0.10
CA GLY A 317 -6.08 -6.97 -1.18
C GLY A 317 -4.60 -6.60 -1.15
N THR A 318 -4.00 -6.45 0.00
CA THR A 318 -2.59 -6.07 0.17
C THR A 318 -1.82 -7.15 0.89
N ASP A 319 -2.15 -7.42 2.15
CA ASP A 319 -1.44 -8.38 2.99
C ASP A 319 -1.58 -9.81 2.48
N ILE A 320 -2.83 -10.24 2.36
CA ILE A 320 -3.13 -11.63 2.01
C ILE A 320 -2.78 -11.90 0.55
N PHE A 321 -3.28 -11.06 -0.34
CA PHE A 321 -3.05 -11.25 -1.77
C PHE A 321 -1.56 -11.20 -2.13
N GLY A 322 -0.86 -10.16 -1.69
CA GLY A 322 0.55 -10.00 -2.03
C GLY A 322 1.45 -11.10 -1.45
N ALA A 323 1.19 -11.50 -0.18
CA ALA A 323 1.94 -12.57 0.45
C ALA A 323 1.72 -13.93 -0.25
N LYS A 324 0.48 -14.25 -0.63
CA LYS A 324 0.19 -15.46 -1.39
C LYS A 324 0.92 -15.50 -2.73
N LEU A 325 0.95 -14.39 -3.44
CA LEU A 325 1.70 -14.30 -4.70
C LEU A 325 3.20 -14.44 -4.49
N ALA A 326 3.70 -14.04 -3.33
CA ALA A 326 5.09 -14.27 -2.93
C ALA A 326 5.40 -15.72 -2.52
N GLY A 327 4.37 -16.57 -2.39
CA GLY A 327 4.50 -17.96 -1.93
C GLY A 327 4.54 -18.11 -0.42
N PHE A 328 4.04 -17.12 0.34
CA PHE A 328 3.91 -17.18 1.79
C PHE A 328 2.51 -17.66 2.18
N ASP A 329 2.42 -18.32 3.32
CA ASP A 329 1.14 -18.57 3.97
C ASP A 329 0.63 -17.30 4.65
N THR A 330 -0.69 -17.24 4.87
CA THR A 330 -1.36 -16.01 5.27
C THR A 330 -2.37 -16.21 6.38
N ALA A 331 -2.42 -15.27 7.30
CA ALA A 331 -3.43 -15.20 8.35
C ALA A 331 -4.10 -13.82 8.36
N LEU A 332 -5.41 -13.80 8.21
CA LEU A 332 -6.21 -12.57 8.27
C LEU A 332 -6.71 -12.34 9.70
N VAL A 333 -6.45 -11.16 10.24
CA VAL A 333 -7.02 -10.71 11.51
C VAL A 333 -8.41 -10.14 11.23
N ILE A 334 -9.44 -10.84 11.71
CA ILE A 334 -10.84 -10.51 11.45
C ILE A 334 -11.28 -9.28 12.29
N GLY A 335 -12.22 -8.50 11.75
CA GLY A 335 -12.86 -7.39 12.46
C GLY A 335 -12.02 -6.10 12.48
N ARG A 336 -10.99 -6.01 11.66
CA ARG A 336 -10.16 -4.80 11.48
C ARG A 336 -10.60 -4.04 10.22
N ASN A 337 -9.78 -4.09 9.17
CA ASN A 337 -10.13 -3.48 7.89
C ASN A 337 -11.21 -4.26 7.13
N VAL A 338 -11.32 -5.57 7.37
CA VAL A 338 -12.41 -6.41 6.88
C VAL A 338 -13.38 -6.72 8.02
N PRO A 339 -14.60 -6.15 8.05
CA PRO A 339 -15.62 -6.53 9.03
C PRO A 339 -15.98 -8.01 8.90
N ALA A 340 -16.14 -8.70 10.02
CA ALA A 340 -16.49 -10.13 10.01
C ALA A 340 -17.77 -10.43 9.20
N THR A 341 -18.74 -9.50 9.22
CA THR A 341 -20.01 -9.63 8.49
C THR A 341 -19.85 -9.49 6.97
N GLU A 342 -18.78 -8.88 6.49
CA GLU A 342 -18.52 -8.63 5.06
C GLU A 342 -17.49 -9.59 4.47
N LEU A 343 -16.76 -10.34 5.33
CA LEU A 343 -15.62 -11.16 4.95
C LEU A 343 -15.92 -12.12 3.79
N ALA A 344 -16.97 -12.91 3.87
CA ALA A 344 -17.30 -13.89 2.83
C ALA A 344 -17.67 -13.22 1.49
N ALA A 345 -18.30 -12.04 1.54
CA ALA A 345 -18.62 -11.27 0.35
C ALA A 345 -17.36 -10.66 -0.27
N ASP A 346 -16.46 -10.15 0.55
CA ASP A 346 -15.18 -9.59 0.11
C ASP A 346 -14.27 -10.68 -0.50
N GLU A 347 -14.14 -11.82 0.14
CA GLU A 347 -13.38 -12.96 -0.40
C GLU A 347 -13.92 -13.41 -1.75
N THR A 348 -15.25 -13.48 -1.88
CA THR A 348 -15.90 -13.83 -3.14
C THR A 348 -15.66 -12.77 -4.22
N ALA A 349 -15.80 -11.49 -3.85
CA ALA A 349 -15.62 -10.38 -4.78
C ALA A 349 -14.17 -10.28 -5.29
N LEU A 350 -13.19 -10.55 -4.42
CA LEU A 350 -11.77 -10.47 -4.72
C LEU A 350 -11.22 -11.77 -5.31
N GLY A 351 -11.85 -12.91 -5.02
CA GLY A 351 -11.30 -14.23 -5.29
C GLY A 351 -10.08 -14.58 -4.43
N ILE A 352 -9.95 -13.96 -3.25
CA ILE A 352 -8.80 -14.10 -2.35
C ILE A 352 -9.27 -14.67 -1.03
N ARG A 353 -8.58 -15.70 -0.55
CA ARG A 353 -8.80 -16.28 0.78
C ARG A 353 -7.49 -16.44 1.52
N PRO A 354 -7.44 -16.13 2.82
CA PRO A 354 -6.27 -16.45 3.65
C PRO A 354 -6.19 -17.97 3.88
N ASP A 355 -5.07 -18.45 4.44
CA ASP A 355 -4.95 -19.83 4.91
C ASP A 355 -5.56 -19.98 6.31
N TYR A 356 -5.44 -18.92 7.12
CA TYR A 356 -5.96 -18.87 8.49
C TYR A 356 -6.74 -17.60 8.77
N TYR A 357 -7.69 -17.71 9.69
CA TYR A 357 -8.27 -16.59 10.39
C TYR A 357 -7.71 -16.53 11.81
N LEU A 358 -7.31 -15.34 12.24
CA LEU A 358 -6.94 -15.05 13.62
C LEU A 358 -8.02 -14.19 14.27
N GLU A 359 -8.53 -14.65 15.39
CA GLU A 359 -9.37 -13.88 16.28
C GLU A 359 -8.49 -13.21 17.34
N ALA A 360 -8.71 -11.92 17.57
CA ALA A 360 -7.95 -11.14 18.54
C ALA A 360 -8.67 -11.00 19.86
#